data_44805d2336b916e8fca6e64f71615bfc
#
_entry.id   44805d2336b916e8fca6e64f71615bfc
#
_cell.length_a   1.000
_cell.length_b   1.000
_cell.length_c   1.000
_cell.angle_alpha   90.00
_cell.angle_beta   90.00
_cell.angle_gamma   90.00
#
_symmetry.space_group_name_H-M   'P 1'
#
loop_
_entity.id
_entity.type
_entity.pdbx_description
1 polymer ?
#
loop_
_entity_poly.entity_id
_entity_poly.type
_entity_poly.pdbx_seq_one_letter_code
_entity_poly.pdbx_strand_id
1 'polypeptide(L)'
;MNGVPPLEFAGVSHWAALAALLAAGACILELGQSYKKTVRNRTTFWLGAACLFSLVPDLAAMLADEPEKNWTWMLPLHFCSVMQVVCALSLWIPSRRLRSVAYYCVLCATLQGLVTPSVAHDFPSWTYFAFFLSHGVTVITALYLPLALEWKPARWDFLWAFLLANAYLVAIHPVNMLLGTNYGFTVATPAGGSVLDFLGPWPWYRLWMQVPALALMYLLTLPFRRYPKG
;
A
#
# COMPACT_ATOMS: atom_id res chain seq x y z
N MET A 1 0.81 9.12 -24.88
CA MET A 1 2.20 9.44 -24.48
C MET A 1 3.14 8.44 -25.12
N ASN A 2 3.31 8.58 -26.45
CA ASN A 2 4.06 7.60 -27.23
C ASN A 2 5.55 7.90 -27.10
N GLY A 3 6.32 7.06 -26.41
CA GLY A 3 7.77 7.12 -26.40
C GLY A 3 8.50 6.87 -25.08
N VAL A 4 7.80 6.87 -23.94
CA VAL A 4 8.44 6.51 -22.66
C VAL A 4 8.30 5.00 -22.45
N PRO A 5 9.41 4.26 -22.29
CA PRO A 5 9.35 2.80 -22.06
C PRO A 5 8.72 2.47 -20.71
N PRO A 6 8.31 1.21 -20.49
CA PRO A 6 7.93 0.73 -19.15
C PRO A 6 9.06 0.90 -18.15
N LEU A 7 8.71 1.08 -16.87
CA LEU A 7 9.70 1.16 -15.80
C LEU A 7 10.56 -0.11 -15.75
N GLU A 8 11.87 0.06 -15.82
CA GLU A 8 12.81 -1.03 -15.63
C GLU A 8 12.94 -1.39 -14.14
N PHE A 9 12.65 -2.64 -13.80
CA PHE A 9 12.87 -3.15 -12.44
C PHE A 9 14.35 -3.02 -12.06
N ALA A 10 14.62 -2.45 -10.88
CA ALA A 10 15.95 -2.13 -10.39
C ALA A 10 16.77 -1.18 -11.28
N GLY A 11 16.13 -0.48 -12.22
CA GLY A 11 16.75 0.58 -13.02
C GLY A 11 17.04 1.85 -12.20
N VAL A 12 17.72 2.80 -12.81
CA VAL A 12 18.14 4.06 -12.16
C VAL A 12 16.94 4.85 -11.64
N SER A 13 15.87 4.98 -12.43
CA SER A 13 14.65 5.68 -12.04
C SER A 13 13.95 5.02 -10.85
N HIS A 14 13.92 3.69 -10.80
CA HIS A 14 13.38 2.95 -9.67
C HIS A 14 14.16 3.25 -8.38
N TRP A 15 15.50 3.12 -8.41
CA TRP A 15 16.32 3.40 -7.23
C TRP A 15 16.26 4.88 -6.81
N ALA A 16 16.17 5.79 -7.77
CA ALA A 16 15.99 7.22 -7.49
C ALA A 16 14.66 7.49 -6.77
N ALA A 17 13.56 6.87 -7.21
CA ALA A 17 12.28 6.97 -6.52
C ALA A 17 12.34 6.43 -5.09
N LEU A 18 12.92 5.25 -4.89
CA LEU A 18 13.07 4.66 -3.56
C LEU A 18 13.93 5.53 -2.64
N ALA A 19 15.04 6.08 -3.15
CA ALA A 19 15.89 7.00 -2.39
C ALA A 19 15.14 8.29 -2.00
N ALA A 20 14.37 8.88 -2.93
CA ALA A 20 13.53 10.04 -2.65
C ALA A 20 12.45 9.74 -1.60
N LEU A 21 11.80 8.58 -1.67
CA LEU A 21 10.81 8.14 -0.68
C LEU A 21 11.43 7.89 0.70
N LEU A 22 12.63 7.30 0.75
CA LEU A 22 13.37 7.12 2.01
C LEU A 22 13.72 8.46 2.64
N ALA A 23 14.23 9.42 1.85
CA ALA A 23 14.55 10.75 2.35
C ALA A 23 13.29 11.49 2.86
N ALA A 24 12.20 11.48 2.07
CA ALA A 24 10.93 12.06 2.48
C ALA A 24 10.37 11.40 3.74
N GLY A 25 10.44 10.06 3.82
CA GLY A 25 10.02 9.29 4.98
C GLY A 25 10.82 9.65 6.23
N ALA A 26 12.15 9.76 6.12
CA ALA A 26 13.00 10.18 7.24
C ALA A 26 12.61 11.58 7.75
N CYS A 27 12.44 12.56 6.85
CA CYS A 27 11.98 13.91 7.22
C CYS A 27 10.61 13.89 7.91
N ILE A 28 9.64 13.13 7.37
CA ILE A 28 8.30 13.04 7.95
C ILE A 28 8.34 12.38 9.34
N LEU A 29 9.16 11.34 9.52
CA LEU A 29 9.35 10.68 10.80
C LEU A 29 9.98 11.63 11.84
N GLU A 30 10.99 12.39 11.46
CA GLU A 30 11.64 13.39 12.32
C GLU A 30 10.64 14.45 12.80
N LEU A 31 9.83 14.99 11.87
CA LEU A 31 8.76 15.93 12.20
C LEU A 31 7.69 15.29 13.11
N GLY A 32 7.37 14.03 12.87
CA GLY A 32 6.39 13.26 13.66
C GLY A 32 6.89 12.92 15.07
N GLN A 33 8.18 12.78 15.26
CA GLN A 33 8.82 12.57 16.56
C GLN A 33 9.11 13.87 17.30
N SER A 34 8.78 15.02 16.73
CA SER A 34 9.01 16.32 17.35
C SER A 34 8.33 16.41 18.74
N TYR A 35 9.09 16.89 19.73
CA TYR A 35 8.57 17.21 21.07
C TYR A 35 7.57 18.36 21.06
N LYS A 36 7.56 19.20 20.02
CA LYS A 36 6.52 20.23 19.82
C LYS A 36 5.21 19.58 19.32
N LYS A 37 4.25 19.42 20.21
CA LYS A 37 2.94 18.80 19.94
C LYS A 37 2.25 19.38 18.68
N THR A 38 2.39 20.69 18.45
CA THR A 38 1.79 21.36 17.27
C THR A 38 2.42 20.84 15.96
N VAL A 39 3.75 20.66 15.92
CA VAL A 39 4.44 20.13 14.74
C VAL A 39 3.99 18.69 14.50
N ARG A 40 4.04 17.84 15.51
CA ARG A 40 3.62 16.43 15.42
C ARG A 40 2.18 16.30 14.94
N ASN A 41 1.24 17.07 15.52
CA ASN A 41 -0.16 17.02 15.14
C ASN A 41 -0.39 17.48 13.69
N ARG A 42 0.30 18.54 13.26
CA ARG A 42 0.22 19.02 11.87
C ARG A 42 0.79 17.98 10.91
N THR A 43 1.95 17.39 11.21
CA THR A 43 2.55 16.31 10.39
C THR A 43 1.58 15.13 10.26
N THR A 44 1.01 14.66 11.38
CA THR A 44 0.03 13.57 11.38
C THR A 44 -1.20 13.89 10.53
N PHE A 45 -1.73 15.11 10.65
CA PHE A 45 -2.89 15.55 9.89
C PHE A 45 -2.60 15.60 8.38
N TRP A 46 -1.49 16.26 8.01
CA TRP A 46 -1.14 16.42 6.59
C TRP A 46 -0.68 15.13 5.93
N LEU A 47 -0.07 14.21 6.68
CA LEU A 47 0.24 12.87 6.17
C LEU A 47 -1.04 12.09 5.83
N GLY A 48 -2.07 12.17 6.68
CA GLY A 48 -3.39 11.59 6.38
C GLY A 48 -4.06 12.25 5.17
N ALA A 49 -3.98 13.58 5.05
CA ALA A 49 -4.48 14.31 3.88
C ALA A 49 -3.72 13.91 2.60
N ALA A 50 -2.40 13.70 2.67
CA ALA A 50 -1.59 13.24 1.56
C ALA A 50 -2.00 11.83 1.09
N CYS A 51 -2.35 10.92 2.01
CA CYS A 51 -2.88 9.59 1.66
C CYS A 51 -4.17 9.71 0.82
N LEU A 52 -5.12 10.58 1.22
CA LEU A 52 -6.35 10.77 0.44
C LEU A 52 -6.11 11.53 -0.86
N PHE A 53 -5.25 12.56 -0.83
CA PHE A 53 -4.93 13.33 -2.03
C PHE A 53 -4.26 12.45 -3.09
N SER A 54 -3.42 11.49 -2.69
CA SER A 54 -2.73 10.59 -3.63
C SER A 54 -3.67 9.64 -4.38
N LEU A 55 -4.93 9.47 -3.94
CA LEU A 55 -5.95 8.74 -4.72
C LEU A 55 -6.25 9.41 -6.06
N VAL A 56 -6.27 10.74 -6.13
CA VAL A 56 -6.64 11.46 -7.34
C VAL A 56 -5.64 11.22 -8.47
N PRO A 57 -4.33 11.47 -8.29
CA PRO A 57 -3.34 11.16 -9.31
C PRO A 57 -3.24 9.67 -9.64
N ASP A 58 -3.45 8.78 -8.66
CA ASP A 58 -3.40 7.34 -8.85
C ASP A 58 -4.54 6.86 -9.78
N LEU A 59 -5.77 7.30 -9.52
CA LEU A 59 -6.93 7.00 -10.38
C LEU A 59 -6.81 7.63 -11.76
N ALA A 60 -6.28 8.86 -11.85
CA ALA A 60 -6.03 9.52 -13.14
C ALA A 60 -4.96 8.80 -13.97
N ALA A 61 -3.93 8.24 -13.31
CA ALA A 61 -2.90 7.45 -13.96
C ALA A 61 -3.45 6.15 -14.56
N MET A 62 -4.32 5.46 -13.83
CA MET A 62 -4.98 4.24 -14.33
C MET A 62 -5.76 4.47 -15.63
N LEU A 63 -6.37 5.64 -15.78
CA LEU A 63 -7.06 6.01 -17.03
C LEU A 63 -6.11 6.35 -18.16
N ALA A 64 -5.00 7.03 -17.83
CA ALA A 64 -4.04 7.47 -18.83
C ALA A 64 -3.26 6.28 -19.44
N ASP A 65 -2.99 5.26 -18.63
CA ASP A 65 -2.25 4.08 -19.08
C ASP A 65 -3.11 3.09 -19.90
N GLU A 66 -4.41 3.04 -19.61
CA GLU A 66 -5.31 2.09 -20.27
C GLU A 66 -6.63 2.76 -20.68
N PRO A 67 -6.61 3.57 -21.75
CA PRO A 67 -7.79 4.31 -22.23
C PRO A 67 -8.96 3.42 -22.68
N GLU A 68 -8.71 2.13 -22.91
CA GLU A 68 -9.74 1.14 -23.24
C GLU A 68 -10.54 0.71 -22.00
N LYS A 69 -10.03 0.96 -20.80
CA LYS A 69 -10.75 0.68 -19.56
C LYS A 69 -11.86 1.71 -19.36
N ASN A 70 -13.04 1.22 -19.05
CA ASN A 70 -14.19 2.05 -18.74
C ASN A 70 -14.15 2.55 -17.29
N TRP A 71 -15.15 3.36 -16.90
CA TRP A 71 -15.28 3.94 -15.56
C TRP A 71 -15.24 2.91 -14.41
N THR A 72 -15.55 1.62 -14.69
CA THR A 72 -15.52 0.58 -13.64
C THR A 72 -14.12 0.33 -13.10
N TRP A 73 -13.07 0.64 -13.85
CA TRP A 73 -11.68 0.54 -13.41
C TRP A 73 -11.22 1.75 -12.61
N MET A 74 -11.97 2.87 -12.66
CA MET A 74 -11.69 4.09 -11.89
C MET A 74 -12.15 4.02 -10.44
N LEU A 75 -12.93 3.03 -10.05
CA LEU A 75 -13.37 2.93 -8.67
C LEU A 75 -12.16 2.69 -7.76
N PRO A 76 -12.05 3.38 -6.59
CA PRO A 76 -10.93 3.22 -5.67
C PRO A 76 -11.02 1.90 -4.90
N LEU A 77 -11.20 0.80 -5.63
CA LEU A 77 -11.42 -0.54 -5.10
C LEU A 77 -10.17 -1.42 -5.18
N HIS A 78 -9.09 -0.96 -5.81
CA HIS A 78 -7.80 -1.64 -5.68
C HIS A 78 -7.35 -1.67 -4.22
N PHE A 79 -6.70 -2.76 -3.82
CA PHE A 79 -6.27 -2.93 -2.44
C PHE A 79 -5.41 -1.76 -1.95
N CYS A 80 -4.49 -1.27 -2.79
CA CYS A 80 -3.65 -0.12 -2.47
C CYS A 80 -4.47 1.16 -2.27
N SER A 81 -5.49 1.41 -3.11
CA SER A 81 -6.39 2.57 -2.98
C SER A 81 -7.22 2.49 -1.69
N VAL A 82 -7.71 1.30 -1.34
CA VAL A 82 -8.38 1.08 -0.04
C VAL A 82 -7.42 1.35 1.11
N MET A 83 -6.15 0.94 0.99
CA MET A 83 -5.14 1.19 2.03
C MET A 83 -4.80 2.69 2.16
N GLN A 84 -4.87 3.50 1.11
CA GLN A 84 -4.73 4.96 1.21
C GLN A 84 -5.80 5.55 2.15
N VAL A 85 -7.06 5.12 1.99
CA VAL A 85 -8.15 5.54 2.88
C VAL A 85 -7.93 5.04 4.31
N VAL A 86 -7.59 3.77 4.47
CA VAL A 86 -7.34 3.16 5.80
C VAL A 86 -6.17 3.86 6.49
N CYS A 87 -5.10 4.21 5.78
CA CYS A 87 -3.96 4.96 6.31
C CYS A 87 -4.39 6.35 6.81
N ALA A 88 -5.13 7.12 6.02
CA ALA A 88 -5.64 8.41 6.44
C ALA A 88 -6.50 8.29 7.72
N LEU A 89 -7.47 7.38 7.71
CA LEU A 89 -8.34 7.14 8.87
C LEU A 89 -7.56 6.66 10.11
N SER A 90 -6.50 5.85 9.94
CA SER A 90 -5.67 5.35 11.03
C SER A 90 -4.89 6.45 11.76
N LEU A 91 -4.60 7.57 11.06
CA LEU A 91 -3.93 8.74 11.61
C LEU A 91 -4.91 9.67 12.33
N TRP A 92 -6.13 9.80 11.82
CA TRP A 92 -7.12 10.74 12.36
C TRP A 92 -8.03 10.12 13.44
N ILE A 93 -8.29 8.82 13.33
CA ILE A 93 -9.09 8.08 14.29
C ILE A 93 -8.17 7.19 15.12
N PRO A 94 -8.08 7.37 16.45
CA PRO A 94 -7.20 6.59 17.30
C PRO A 94 -7.74 5.17 17.54
N SER A 95 -7.99 4.44 16.45
CA SER A 95 -8.49 3.07 16.47
C SER A 95 -7.33 2.08 16.32
N ARG A 96 -7.18 1.20 17.31
CA ARG A 96 -6.19 0.12 17.25
C ARG A 96 -6.37 -0.75 16.02
N ARG A 97 -7.61 -1.08 15.67
CA ARG A 97 -7.94 -1.96 14.54
C ARG A 97 -7.54 -1.32 13.20
N LEU A 98 -7.86 -0.03 13.00
CA LEU A 98 -7.45 0.70 11.79
C LEU A 98 -5.92 0.74 11.64
N ARG A 99 -5.21 1.05 12.75
CA ARG A 99 -3.74 1.06 12.77
C ARG A 99 -3.15 -0.31 12.47
N SER A 100 -3.74 -1.38 13.00
CA SER A 100 -3.31 -2.75 12.70
C SER A 100 -3.47 -3.07 11.23
N VAL A 101 -4.63 -2.76 10.63
CA VAL A 101 -4.87 -2.99 9.19
C VAL A 101 -3.89 -2.17 8.36
N ALA A 102 -3.74 -0.87 8.62
CA ALA A 102 -2.79 -0.02 7.91
C ALA A 102 -1.37 -0.59 7.98
N TYR A 103 -0.88 -0.92 9.17
CA TYR A 103 0.48 -1.42 9.37
C TYR A 103 0.73 -2.74 8.63
N TYR A 104 -0.09 -3.75 8.91
CA TYR A 104 0.15 -5.09 8.37
C TYR A 104 -0.14 -5.19 6.89
N CYS A 105 -1.28 -4.67 6.43
CA CYS A 105 -1.67 -4.82 5.03
C CYS A 105 -0.79 -3.98 4.10
N VAL A 106 -0.39 -2.78 4.52
CA VAL A 106 0.51 -1.95 3.71
C VAL A 106 1.90 -2.58 3.62
N LEU A 107 2.48 -3.03 4.73
CA LEU A 107 3.83 -3.62 4.72
C LEU A 107 3.85 -5.02 4.08
N CYS A 108 2.72 -5.75 4.08
CA CYS A 108 2.63 -7.04 3.40
C CYS A 108 2.32 -6.95 1.90
N ALA A 109 1.49 -5.99 1.48
CA ALA A 109 0.99 -5.93 0.12
C ALA A 109 1.43 -4.66 -0.62
N THR A 110 1.13 -3.46 -0.11
CA THR A 110 1.44 -2.21 -0.80
C THR A 110 2.95 -1.99 -0.96
N LEU A 111 3.76 -2.38 0.03
CA LEU A 111 5.21 -2.33 -0.05
C LEU A 111 5.76 -3.18 -1.22
N GLN A 112 5.12 -4.30 -1.55
CA GLN A 112 5.52 -5.12 -2.69
C GLN A 112 5.43 -4.34 -4.02
N GLY A 113 4.44 -3.45 -4.15
CA GLY A 113 4.36 -2.55 -5.31
C GLY A 113 5.58 -1.64 -5.45
N LEU A 114 6.19 -1.19 -4.34
CA LEU A 114 7.45 -0.42 -4.39
C LEU A 114 8.67 -1.29 -4.67
N VAL A 115 8.68 -2.54 -4.19
CA VAL A 115 9.80 -3.46 -4.36
C VAL A 115 9.84 -4.03 -5.77
N THR A 116 8.68 -4.39 -6.32
CA THR A 116 8.53 -4.94 -7.68
C THR A 116 7.46 -4.14 -8.44
N PRO A 117 7.79 -2.89 -8.85
CA PRO A 117 6.82 -2.01 -9.48
C PRO A 117 6.42 -2.49 -10.87
N SER A 118 5.12 -2.39 -11.16
CA SER A 118 4.57 -2.61 -12.50
C SER A 118 3.97 -1.28 -12.98
N VAL A 119 4.82 -0.42 -13.57
CA VAL A 119 4.45 0.91 -14.07
C VAL A 119 4.64 0.92 -15.58
N ALA A 120 3.57 1.27 -16.30
CA ALA A 120 3.53 1.20 -17.75
C ALA A 120 4.50 2.17 -18.44
N HIS A 121 4.81 3.30 -17.79
CA HIS A 121 5.70 4.33 -18.32
C HIS A 121 6.69 4.82 -17.25
N ASP A 122 7.97 4.80 -17.58
CA ASP A 122 9.05 5.25 -16.69
C ASP A 122 9.06 6.78 -16.51
N PHE A 123 10.01 7.29 -15.72
CA PHE A 123 10.30 8.71 -15.53
C PHE A 123 10.55 9.39 -16.89
N PRO A 124 10.01 10.60 -17.12
CA PRO A 124 9.24 11.46 -16.21
C PRO A 124 7.72 11.39 -16.40
N SER A 125 7.14 10.22 -16.63
CA SER A 125 5.70 10.10 -16.88
C SER A 125 4.85 10.46 -15.66
N TRP A 126 3.62 10.90 -15.90
CA TRP A 126 2.65 11.16 -14.84
C TRP A 126 2.34 9.90 -14.02
N THR A 127 2.25 8.74 -14.68
CA THR A 127 1.93 7.46 -14.06
C THR A 127 3.03 6.99 -13.13
N TYR A 128 4.30 7.28 -13.47
CA TYR A 128 5.44 7.06 -12.58
C TYR A 128 5.29 7.86 -11.28
N PHE A 129 5.05 9.17 -11.36
CA PHE A 129 4.92 10.00 -10.17
C PHE A 129 3.70 9.62 -9.33
N ALA A 130 2.55 9.35 -9.96
CA ALA A 130 1.33 8.93 -9.28
C ALA A 130 1.53 7.62 -8.51
N PHE A 131 2.17 6.63 -9.14
CA PHE A 131 2.43 5.33 -8.55
C PHE A 131 3.34 5.44 -7.31
N PHE A 132 4.51 6.09 -7.46
CA PHE A 132 5.45 6.20 -6.35
C PHE A 132 4.93 7.10 -5.22
N LEU A 133 4.15 8.14 -5.53
CA LEU A 133 3.50 8.98 -4.53
C LEU A 133 2.48 8.17 -3.73
N SER A 134 1.56 7.47 -4.38
CA SER A 134 0.47 6.74 -3.73
C SER A 134 0.98 5.60 -2.86
N HIS A 135 1.89 4.79 -3.38
CA HIS A 135 2.49 3.68 -2.63
C HIS A 135 3.45 4.18 -1.54
N GLY A 136 4.25 5.20 -1.84
CA GLY A 136 5.21 5.78 -0.91
C GLY A 136 4.55 6.39 0.32
N VAL A 137 3.53 7.23 0.14
CA VAL A 137 2.85 7.88 1.28
C VAL A 137 2.15 6.86 2.19
N THR A 138 1.60 5.78 1.64
CA THR A 138 0.99 4.71 2.46
C THR A 138 2.03 3.93 3.23
N VAL A 139 3.16 3.58 2.62
CA VAL A 139 4.26 2.88 3.30
C VAL A 139 4.88 3.75 4.40
N ILE A 140 5.13 5.03 4.13
CA ILE A 140 5.59 5.99 5.14
C ILE A 140 4.59 6.05 6.30
N THR A 141 3.28 6.09 6.02
CA THR A 141 2.24 6.09 7.05
C THR A 141 2.27 4.83 7.90
N ALA A 142 2.40 3.66 7.29
CA ALA A 142 2.47 2.40 8.03
C ALA A 142 3.66 2.37 9.01
N LEU A 143 4.82 2.90 8.58
CA LEU A 143 6.00 3.03 9.44
C LEU A 143 5.86 4.15 10.48
N TYR A 144 5.16 5.23 10.15
CA TYR A 144 4.89 6.36 11.05
C TYR A 144 4.10 5.94 12.30
N LEU A 145 3.19 4.97 12.17
CA LEU A 145 2.38 4.49 13.30
C LEU A 145 3.22 4.01 14.48
N PRO A 146 4.16 3.05 14.32
CA PRO A 146 4.98 2.60 15.44
C PRO A 146 6.13 3.56 15.76
N LEU A 147 6.70 4.28 14.79
CA LEU A 147 7.92 5.06 14.98
C LEU A 147 7.66 6.47 15.51
N ALA A 148 6.55 7.11 15.12
CA ALA A 148 6.24 8.47 15.52
C ALA A 148 5.03 8.58 16.47
N LEU A 149 4.03 7.71 16.33
CA LEU A 149 2.87 7.69 17.21
C LEU A 149 3.00 6.68 18.37
N GLU A 150 4.15 6.02 18.50
CA GLU A 150 4.44 5.03 19.54
C GLU A 150 3.38 3.90 19.62
N TRP A 151 2.61 3.72 18.55
CA TRP A 151 1.64 2.65 18.49
C TRP A 151 2.36 1.30 18.34
N LYS A 152 2.00 0.34 19.17
CA LYS A 152 2.59 -1.01 19.12
C LYS A 152 1.48 -2.03 18.86
N PRO A 153 1.68 -2.95 17.89
CA PRO A 153 0.73 -4.01 17.66
C PRO A 153 0.67 -4.98 18.85
N ALA A 154 -0.54 -5.45 19.16
CA ALA A 154 -0.70 -6.55 20.12
C ALA A 154 -0.43 -7.90 19.46
N ARG A 155 -0.32 -8.92 20.31
CA ARG A 155 0.02 -10.29 19.92
C ARG A 155 -0.82 -10.85 18.77
N TRP A 156 -2.11 -10.50 18.69
CA TRP A 156 -3.08 -11.05 17.75
C TRP A 156 -3.58 -10.06 16.70
N ASP A 157 -3.04 -8.83 16.66
CA ASP A 157 -3.45 -7.81 15.71
C ASP A 157 -3.18 -8.21 14.25
N PHE A 158 -2.14 -9.01 14.02
CA PHE A 158 -1.83 -9.55 12.69
C PHE A 158 -2.93 -10.49 12.17
N LEU A 159 -3.55 -11.31 13.03
CA LEU A 159 -4.67 -12.17 12.63
C LEU A 159 -5.90 -11.34 12.27
N TRP A 160 -6.16 -10.28 13.03
CA TRP A 160 -7.26 -9.37 12.72
C TRP A 160 -7.06 -8.70 11.35
N ALA A 161 -5.87 -8.18 11.07
CA ALA A 161 -5.53 -7.58 9.79
C ALA A 161 -5.63 -8.61 8.64
N PHE A 162 -5.14 -9.82 8.86
CA PHE A 162 -5.23 -10.93 7.92
C PHE A 162 -6.67 -11.30 7.59
N LEU A 163 -7.54 -11.43 8.60
CA LEU A 163 -8.96 -11.74 8.41
C LEU A 163 -9.67 -10.64 7.63
N LEU A 164 -9.38 -9.36 7.91
CA LEU A 164 -9.98 -8.24 7.17
C LEU A 164 -9.47 -8.16 5.73
N ALA A 165 -8.19 -8.43 5.49
CA ALA A 165 -7.66 -8.52 4.12
C ALA A 165 -8.36 -9.64 3.33
N ASN A 166 -8.58 -10.80 3.95
CA ASN A 166 -9.32 -11.89 3.32
C ASN A 166 -10.81 -11.57 3.12
N ALA A 167 -11.46 -10.90 4.08
CA ALA A 167 -12.83 -10.42 3.92
C ALA A 167 -12.96 -9.47 2.72
N TYR A 168 -11.97 -8.57 2.54
CA TYR A 168 -11.90 -7.73 1.33
C TYR A 168 -11.79 -8.60 0.07
N LEU A 169 -10.88 -9.59 0.00
CA LEU A 169 -10.71 -10.45 -1.18
C LEU A 169 -11.97 -11.23 -1.52
N VAL A 170 -12.69 -11.71 -0.50
CA VAL A 170 -13.98 -12.40 -0.67
C VAL A 170 -15.05 -11.43 -1.19
N ALA A 171 -15.14 -10.24 -0.62
CA ALA A 171 -16.15 -9.25 -1.00
C ALA A 171 -15.90 -8.66 -2.40
N ILE A 172 -14.63 -8.44 -2.78
CA ILE A 172 -14.29 -7.82 -4.06
C ILE A 172 -14.39 -8.80 -5.24
N HIS A 173 -14.29 -10.11 -4.99
CA HIS A 173 -14.35 -11.10 -6.07
C HIS A 173 -15.66 -11.07 -6.86
N PRO A 174 -16.87 -11.11 -6.25
CA PRO A 174 -18.11 -10.96 -6.99
C PRO A 174 -18.24 -9.59 -7.69
N VAL A 175 -17.70 -8.52 -7.13
CA VAL A 175 -17.66 -7.21 -7.78
C VAL A 175 -16.85 -7.27 -9.07
N ASN A 176 -15.69 -7.93 -9.05
CA ASN A 176 -14.86 -8.15 -10.24
C ASN A 176 -15.62 -8.94 -11.32
N MET A 177 -16.35 -9.98 -10.92
CA MET A 177 -17.15 -10.79 -11.86
C MET A 177 -18.28 -9.97 -12.49
N LEU A 178 -18.93 -9.08 -11.74
CA LEU A 178 -20.03 -8.23 -12.23
C LEU A 178 -19.55 -7.10 -13.13
N LEU A 179 -18.38 -6.50 -12.80
CA LEU A 179 -17.86 -5.32 -13.47
C LEU A 179 -16.82 -5.64 -14.57
N GLY A 180 -16.40 -6.89 -14.71
CA GLY A 180 -15.32 -7.28 -15.62
C GLY A 180 -13.95 -6.69 -15.23
N THR A 181 -13.70 -6.53 -13.91
CA THR A 181 -12.49 -5.91 -13.36
C THR A 181 -11.59 -6.94 -12.67
N ASN A 182 -10.42 -6.52 -12.19
CA ASN A 182 -9.50 -7.40 -11.44
C ASN A 182 -8.94 -6.73 -10.16
N TYR A 183 -9.81 -6.10 -9.40
CA TYR A 183 -9.45 -5.50 -8.11
C TYR A 183 -8.89 -6.55 -7.14
N GLY A 184 -7.78 -6.22 -6.48
CA GLY A 184 -7.13 -7.14 -5.55
C GLY A 184 -6.62 -8.43 -6.19
N PHE A 185 -6.52 -8.47 -7.52
CA PHE A 185 -6.02 -9.60 -8.31
C PHE A 185 -6.75 -10.92 -8.00
N THR A 186 -8.08 -10.86 -7.83
CA THR A 186 -8.86 -12.05 -7.49
C THR A 186 -9.28 -12.88 -8.70
N VAL A 187 -9.12 -12.36 -9.91
CA VAL A 187 -9.49 -13.02 -11.17
C VAL A 187 -8.25 -13.48 -11.94
N ALA A 188 -7.20 -12.66 -11.97
CA ALA A 188 -5.93 -12.95 -12.61
C ALA A 188 -4.77 -12.29 -11.84
N THR A 189 -3.54 -12.76 -12.06
CA THR A 189 -2.33 -12.10 -11.57
C THR A 189 -2.12 -10.75 -12.30
N PRO A 190 -1.29 -9.82 -11.75
CA PRO A 190 -0.98 -8.56 -12.42
C PRO A 190 -0.40 -8.76 -13.82
N ALA A 191 -0.78 -7.94 -14.77
CA ALA A 191 -0.12 -7.89 -16.08
C ALA A 191 1.34 -7.41 -15.90
N GLY A 192 2.28 -8.01 -16.61
CA GLY A 192 3.71 -7.65 -16.52
C GLY A 192 4.53 -8.49 -15.54
N GLY A 193 3.91 -9.47 -14.89
CA GLY A 193 4.58 -10.39 -13.97
C GLY A 193 4.59 -9.91 -12.51
N SER A 194 4.50 -10.85 -11.59
CA SER A 194 4.52 -10.58 -10.16
C SER A 194 4.98 -11.81 -9.37
N VAL A 195 5.25 -11.64 -8.09
CA VAL A 195 5.51 -12.76 -7.17
C VAL A 195 4.35 -13.76 -7.15
N LEU A 196 3.13 -13.36 -7.48
CA LEU A 196 1.97 -14.23 -7.52
C LEU A 196 2.06 -15.30 -8.63
N ASP A 197 2.79 -15.03 -9.70
CA ASP A 197 2.94 -15.97 -10.81
C ASP A 197 3.72 -17.24 -10.40
N PHE A 198 4.59 -17.14 -9.38
CA PHE A 198 5.30 -18.28 -8.80
C PHE A 198 4.42 -19.16 -7.90
N LEU A 199 3.20 -18.70 -7.56
CA LEU A 199 2.28 -19.43 -6.69
C LEU A 199 1.29 -20.31 -7.47
N GLY A 200 1.47 -20.42 -8.79
CA GLY A 200 0.66 -21.26 -9.67
C GLY A 200 -0.53 -20.52 -10.32
N PRO A 201 -1.29 -21.23 -11.18
CA PRO A 201 -2.41 -20.63 -11.92
C PRO A 201 -3.61 -20.32 -11.03
N TRP A 202 -4.55 -19.53 -11.55
CA TRP A 202 -5.86 -19.35 -10.91
C TRP A 202 -6.58 -20.70 -10.75
N PRO A 203 -7.25 -20.98 -9.62
CA PRO A 203 -7.39 -20.12 -8.43
C PRO A 203 -6.29 -20.34 -7.37
N TRP A 204 -5.30 -21.19 -7.61
CA TRP A 204 -4.34 -21.69 -6.63
C TRP A 204 -3.44 -20.62 -6.03
N TYR A 205 -2.98 -19.64 -6.82
CA TYR A 205 -2.16 -18.54 -6.29
C TYR A 205 -2.86 -17.78 -5.16
N ARG A 206 -4.21 -17.67 -5.20
CA ARG A 206 -5.00 -17.01 -4.15
C ARG A 206 -4.96 -17.75 -2.82
N LEU A 207 -4.87 -19.06 -2.87
CA LEU A 207 -4.74 -19.90 -1.66
C LEU A 207 -3.30 -19.89 -1.16
N TRP A 208 -2.36 -20.10 -2.05
CA TRP A 208 -0.95 -20.16 -1.67
C TRP A 208 -0.38 -18.83 -1.17
N MET A 209 -0.85 -17.69 -1.66
CA MET A 209 -0.42 -16.38 -1.17
C MET A 209 -0.79 -16.14 0.31
N GLN A 210 -1.76 -16.89 0.86
CA GLN A 210 -2.15 -16.74 2.27
C GLN A 210 -1.02 -17.13 3.22
N VAL A 211 -0.23 -18.13 2.85
CA VAL A 211 0.86 -18.65 3.69
C VAL A 211 1.97 -17.59 3.87
N PRO A 212 2.60 -17.07 2.82
CA PRO A 212 3.62 -16.03 2.98
C PRO A 212 3.04 -14.72 3.57
N ALA A 213 1.80 -14.36 3.24
CA ALA A 213 1.16 -13.18 3.82
C ALA A 213 1.01 -13.31 5.35
N LEU A 214 0.48 -14.43 5.83
CA LEU A 214 0.34 -14.69 7.27
C LEU A 214 1.71 -14.75 7.97
N ALA A 215 2.68 -15.42 7.35
CA ALA A 215 4.05 -15.52 7.88
C ALA A 215 4.70 -14.14 7.99
N LEU A 216 4.59 -13.30 6.95
CA LEU A 216 5.15 -11.94 6.96
C LEU A 216 4.48 -11.06 8.01
N MET A 217 3.13 -11.09 8.12
CA MET A 217 2.40 -10.37 9.18
C MET A 217 2.83 -10.81 10.58
N TYR A 218 3.06 -12.11 10.78
CA TYR A 218 3.59 -12.62 12.03
C TYR A 218 5.01 -12.10 12.31
N LEU A 219 5.89 -12.13 11.31
CA LEU A 219 7.27 -11.61 11.42
C LEU A 219 7.28 -10.11 11.78
N LEU A 220 6.38 -9.32 11.18
CA LEU A 220 6.22 -7.90 11.50
C LEU A 220 5.77 -7.64 12.95
N THR A 221 5.24 -8.65 13.65
CA THR A 221 4.89 -8.56 15.07
C THR A 221 6.09 -8.78 15.99
N LEU A 222 7.12 -9.53 15.54
CA LEU A 222 8.22 -9.98 16.40
C LEU A 222 9.02 -8.84 17.08
N PRO A 223 9.32 -7.71 16.40
CA PRO A 223 10.05 -6.61 17.04
C PRO A 223 9.36 -6.06 18.29
N PHE A 224 8.04 -6.18 18.37
CA PHE A 224 7.22 -5.64 19.48
C PHE A 224 6.98 -6.62 20.62
N ARG A 225 7.32 -7.91 20.42
CA ARG A 225 7.13 -8.95 21.46
C ARG A 225 8.16 -8.90 22.59
N ARG A 226 9.30 -8.28 22.37
CA ARG A 226 10.42 -8.25 23.32
C ARG A 226 10.29 -7.16 24.39
N TYR A 227 9.24 -6.33 24.33
CA TYR A 227 8.97 -5.34 25.37
C TYR A 227 7.85 -5.89 26.27
N PRO A 228 8.18 -6.35 27.51
CA PRO A 228 7.15 -6.66 28.49
C PRO A 228 6.28 -5.41 28.68
N LYS A 229 4.97 -5.62 28.80
CA LYS A 229 4.06 -4.56 29.22
C LYS A 229 4.51 -4.12 30.62
N GLY A 230 5.09 -2.93 30.76
CA GLY A 230 5.16 -2.23 32.01
C GLY A 230 3.79 -1.80 32.45
#